data_307aa56f1adf79e3d82ccb575bab579e
#
_entry.id   307aa56f1adf79e3d82ccb575bab579e
#
_cell.length_a   1.000
_cell.length_b   1.000
_cell.length_c   1.000
_cell.angle_alpha   90.00
_cell.angle_beta   90.00
_cell.angle_gamma   90.00
#
_symmetry.space_group_name_H-M   'P 1'
#
loop_
_entity.id
_entity.type
_entity.pdbx_description
1 polymer ?
#
loop_
_entity_poly.entity_id
_entity_poly.type
_entity_poly.pdbx_seq_one_letter_code
_entity_poly.pdbx_strand_id
1 'polypeptide(L)'
;MKKTYREWSPDQPSLFPLSPREWLPEDDLVYFLLDTVASFDLAPFFAYYERETRGQPPFHPRMMVSLLLYCYATGTRSSRKIMRRSQVDVACRVIVGDDIPDFRTISDFRKTHLDRLEALFVEVLKLCALAGLAKVGTIALDGTKIKANASRHKAMSYDRMPEEEARLKQEIATILAEAASADATEDATHGRDRRGDELPRELARRQSRLAKIQEAKALLEERARTEAAEEAARRQEEGKPPPAVPPAEAVPAPKDQINFTDPESRIMKVSNKGWDQCGNAQAVANEHQIILAADVTHQTNDKRQAVPMVDQARANLAAAGVKQAIGAAVMDSGFYSEANTEALESRGIDPYVATERLKHHEEIPQAARGRIPTDLSAKQRMARKLRTKKGRAVYARRKGMIEPIFGQLKQVLGFRQFSLRGLAQMQGEWRLLCAVHNLLKLWRAAGAAIAE
;
A
#
# COMPACT_ATOMS: atom_id res chain seq x y z
N MET A 1 -51.41 -34.10 -10.94
CA MET A 1 -50.82 -34.16 -9.59
C MET A 1 -50.21 -32.78 -9.26
N LYS A 2 -50.55 -32.15 -8.14
CA LYS A 2 -49.89 -30.94 -7.68
C LYS A 2 -48.49 -31.30 -7.19
N LYS A 3 -47.50 -30.50 -7.59
CA LYS A 3 -46.11 -30.66 -7.15
C LYS A 3 -46.00 -30.38 -5.66
N THR A 4 -45.39 -31.30 -4.90
CA THR A 4 -45.13 -31.13 -3.47
C THR A 4 -43.80 -30.41 -3.30
N TYR A 5 -43.75 -29.39 -2.45
CA TYR A 5 -42.54 -28.63 -2.10
C TYR A 5 -42.05 -29.12 -0.74
N ARG A 6 -40.76 -28.95 -0.48
CA ARG A 6 -40.21 -29.19 0.86
C ARG A 6 -40.75 -28.13 1.81
N GLU A 7 -41.00 -28.52 3.05
CA GLU A 7 -41.36 -27.59 4.11
C GLU A 7 -40.29 -26.53 4.27
N TRP A 8 -40.70 -25.26 4.37
CA TRP A 8 -39.85 -24.10 4.62
C TRP A 8 -40.47 -23.27 5.74
N SER A 9 -39.80 -23.26 6.91
CA SER A 9 -40.23 -22.54 8.09
C SER A 9 -39.07 -21.68 8.61
N PRO A 10 -38.92 -20.46 8.11
CA PRO A 10 -37.80 -19.59 8.47
C PRO A 10 -37.81 -19.12 9.93
N ASP A 11 -38.98 -19.18 10.56
CA ASP A 11 -39.21 -18.75 11.94
C ASP A 11 -39.15 -19.90 12.96
N GLN A 12 -38.79 -21.11 12.52
CA GLN A 12 -38.70 -22.27 13.43
C GLN A 12 -37.49 -22.11 14.35
N PRO A 13 -37.66 -21.98 15.67
CA PRO A 13 -36.54 -21.89 16.60
C PRO A 13 -35.82 -23.26 16.68
N SER A 14 -34.50 -23.20 16.76
CA SER A 14 -33.70 -24.39 17.07
C SER A 14 -33.89 -24.80 18.52
N LEU A 15 -34.08 -26.08 18.75
CA LEU A 15 -34.31 -26.65 20.10
C LEU A 15 -33.05 -26.49 20.99
N PHE A 16 -31.86 -26.50 20.37
CA PHE A 16 -30.56 -26.27 21.01
C PHE A 16 -29.78 -25.20 20.24
N PRO A 17 -29.15 -24.25 20.91
CA PRO A 17 -28.26 -23.33 20.25
C PRO A 17 -27.04 -24.07 19.73
N LEU A 18 -26.98 -24.33 18.42
CA LEU A 18 -25.79 -24.86 17.75
C LEU A 18 -24.66 -23.83 17.83
N SER A 19 -23.45 -24.32 18.09
CA SER A 19 -22.26 -23.47 17.98
C SER A 19 -22.16 -22.95 16.54
N PRO A 20 -21.86 -21.66 16.31
CA PRO A 20 -21.61 -21.15 14.95
C PRO A 20 -20.55 -21.97 14.19
N ARG A 21 -19.63 -22.63 14.90
CA ARG A 21 -18.65 -23.55 14.31
C ARG A 21 -19.27 -24.75 13.61
N GLU A 22 -20.41 -25.21 14.05
CA GLU A 22 -21.10 -26.38 13.48
C GLU A 22 -21.85 -26.05 12.19
N TRP A 23 -21.97 -24.76 11.83
CA TRP A 23 -22.70 -24.29 10.65
C TRP A 23 -21.84 -24.18 9.40
N LEU A 24 -20.51 -24.25 9.55
CA LEU A 24 -19.55 -24.10 8.46
C LEU A 24 -18.87 -25.44 8.18
N PRO A 25 -18.52 -25.71 6.91
CA PRO A 25 -17.68 -26.84 6.54
C PRO A 25 -16.36 -26.84 7.30
N GLU A 26 -15.81 -28.00 7.63
CA GLU A 26 -14.55 -28.12 8.38
C GLU A 26 -13.34 -27.52 7.64
N ASP A 27 -13.39 -27.47 6.31
CA ASP A 27 -12.37 -26.90 5.42
C ASP A 27 -12.55 -25.39 5.15
N ASP A 28 -13.51 -24.72 5.84
CA ASP A 28 -13.71 -23.28 5.66
C ASP A 28 -12.45 -22.49 6.02
N LEU A 29 -12.20 -21.44 5.23
CA LEU A 29 -11.07 -20.52 5.41
C LEU A 29 -10.96 -19.98 6.84
N VAL A 30 -12.08 -19.81 7.54
CA VAL A 30 -12.09 -19.26 8.90
C VAL A 30 -11.31 -20.14 9.88
N TYR A 31 -11.43 -21.46 9.78
CA TYR A 31 -10.73 -22.38 10.68
C TYR A 31 -9.23 -22.38 10.40
N PHE A 32 -8.86 -22.45 9.12
CA PHE A 32 -7.46 -22.29 8.72
C PHE A 32 -6.85 -21.00 9.26
N LEU A 33 -7.56 -19.88 9.19
CA LEU A 33 -7.06 -18.59 9.69
C LEU A 33 -6.98 -18.55 11.22
N LEU A 34 -7.95 -19.11 11.92
CA LEU A 34 -7.91 -19.19 13.40
C LEU A 34 -6.71 -20.02 13.88
N ASP A 35 -6.45 -21.17 13.26
CA ASP A 35 -5.32 -22.02 13.58
C ASP A 35 -3.99 -21.36 13.23
N THR A 36 -3.94 -20.70 12.07
CA THR A 36 -2.77 -19.94 11.64
C THR A 36 -2.45 -18.80 12.62
N VAL A 37 -3.44 -17.99 13.01
CA VAL A 37 -3.24 -16.89 13.96
C VAL A 37 -2.89 -17.43 15.36
N ALA A 38 -3.33 -18.62 15.72
CA ALA A 38 -2.92 -19.29 16.97
C ALA A 38 -1.41 -19.59 17.01
N SER A 39 -0.77 -19.79 15.85
CA SER A 39 0.67 -20.06 15.73
C SER A 39 1.54 -18.79 15.68
N PHE A 40 0.95 -17.60 15.52
CA PHE A 40 1.70 -16.34 15.45
C PHE A 40 2.19 -15.90 16.83
N ASP A 41 3.36 -15.26 16.86
CA ASP A 41 3.77 -14.49 18.04
C ASP A 41 2.99 -13.18 18.10
N LEU A 42 1.99 -13.13 18.97
CA LEU A 42 1.17 -11.95 19.24
C LEU A 42 1.57 -11.20 20.52
N ALA A 43 2.68 -11.59 21.18
CA ALA A 43 3.16 -10.93 22.40
C ALA A 43 3.27 -9.40 22.24
N PRO A 44 3.75 -8.82 21.11
CA PRO A 44 3.79 -7.37 20.94
C PRO A 44 2.41 -6.68 20.97
N PHE A 45 1.34 -7.38 20.56
CA PHE A 45 -0.02 -6.86 20.67
C PHE A 45 -0.53 -6.84 22.11
N PHE A 46 -0.26 -7.92 22.86
CA PHE A 46 -0.64 -8.00 24.27
C PHE A 46 0.10 -6.97 25.10
N ALA A 47 1.41 -6.85 24.93
CA ALA A 47 2.26 -5.90 25.63
C ALA A 47 1.80 -4.43 25.46
N TYR A 48 1.11 -4.10 24.39
CA TYR A 48 0.53 -2.76 24.23
C TYR A 48 -0.56 -2.49 25.26
N TYR A 49 -1.45 -3.45 25.50
CA TYR A 49 -2.59 -3.31 26.42
C TYR A 49 -2.20 -3.49 27.89
N GLU A 50 -1.15 -4.24 28.17
CA GLU A 50 -0.64 -4.48 29.53
C GLU A 50 0.01 -3.24 30.18
N ARG A 51 0.25 -2.18 29.40
CA ARG A 51 0.81 -0.90 29.91
C ARG A 51 -0.17 -0.14 30.81
N GLU A 52 -1.45 -0.35 30.62
CA GLU A 52 -2.52 0.34 31.34
C GLU A 52 -3.51 -0.70 31.86
N THR A 53 -3.61 -0.80 33.18
CA THR A 53 -4.47 -1.79 33.87
C THR A 53 -5.86 -1.24 34.20
N ARG A 54 -6.07 0.07 33.96
CA ARG A 54 -7.35 0.75 34.25
C ARG A 54 -8.21 0.82 32.99
N GLY A 55 -9.51 0.94 33.17
CA GLY A 55 -10.47 1.08 32.05
C GLY A 55 -11.20 -0.22 31.74
N GLN A 56 -11.99 -0.19 30.66
CA GLN A 56 -12.69 -1.38 30.18
C GLN A 56 -11.71 -2.35 29.51
N PRO A 57 -11.88 -3.67 29.70
CA PRO A 57 -11.06 -4.67 29.02
C PRO A 57 -11.06 -4.47 27.51
N PRO A 58 -9.90 -4.48 26.86
CA PRO A 58 -9.83 -4.41 25.39
C PRO A 58 -10.32 -5.72 24.76
N PHE A 59 -10.74 -5.64 23.52
CA PHE A 59 -10.99 -6.83 22.71
C PHE A 59 -9.72 -7.68 22.60
N HIS A 60 -9.89 -9.00 22.63
CA HIS A 60 -8.76 -9.93 22.60
C HIS A 60 -7.95 -9.75 21.30
N PRO A 61 -6.62 -9.47 21.36
CA PRO A 61 -5.82 -9.18 20.19
C PRO A 61 -5.87 -10.27 19.11
N ARG A 62 -5.84 -11.55 19.51
CA ARG A 62 -5.96 -12.68 18.57
C ARG A 62 -7.27 -12.63 17.79
N MET A 63 -8.39 -12.33 18.45
CA MET A 63 -9.68 -12.18 17.81
C MET A 63 -9.66 -11.03 16.77
N MET A 64 -9.12 -9.88 17.15
CA MET A 64 -9.04 -8.71 16.26
C MET A 64 -8.14 -8.96 15.04
N VAL A 65 -7.00 -9.64 15.21
CA VAL A 65 -6.11 -10.04 14.11
C VAL A 65 -6.82 -11.03 13.19
N SER A 66 -7.46 -12.07 13.74
CA SER A 66 -8.21 -13.07 12.96
C SER A 66 -9.33 -12.42 12.15
N LEU A 67 -10.09 -11.51 12.78
CA LEU A 67 -11.18 -10.78 12.11
C LEU A 67 -10.66 -9.92 10.95
N LEU A 68 -9.56 -9.20 11.14
CA LEU A 68 -8.97 -8.39 10.08
C LEU A 68 -8.45 -9.27 8.93
N LEU A 69 -7.69 -10.32 9.22
CA LEU A 69 -7.15 -11.21 8.20
C LEU A 69 -8.27 -11.89 7.41
N TYR A 70 -9.30 -12.41 8.07
CA TYR A 70 -10.44 -13.03 7.39
C TYR A 70 -11.21 -12.04 6.52
N CYS A 71 -11.50 -10.85 7.04
CA CYS A 71 -12.21 -9.83 6.29
C CYS A 71 -11.40 -9.32 5.09
N TYR A 72 -10.10 -9.16 5.22
CA TYR A 72 -9.22 -8.80 4.11
C TYR A 72 -9.13 -9.92 3.07
N ALA A 73 -9.03 -11.18 3.51
CA ALA A 73 -9.02 -12.37 2.64
C ALA A 73 -10.29 -12.51 1.81
N THR A 74 -11.40 -12.02 2.33
CA THR A 74 -12.72 -12.02 1.66
C THR A 74 -13.10 -10.65 1.06
N GLY A 75 -12.11 -9.76 0.86
CA GLY A 75 -12.29 -8.47 0.17
C GLY A 75 -12.99 -7.36 0.98
N THR A 76 -13.18 -7.54 2.28
CA THR A 76 -13.85 -6.56 3.15
C THR A 76 -12.84 -5.80 4.01
N ARG A 77 -12.63 -4.49 3.75
CA ARG A 77 -11.65 -3.63 4.44
C ARG A 77 -12.24 -2.49 5.25
N SER A 78 -13.44 -2.04 4.88
CA SER A 78 -14.13 -0.96 5.60
C SER A 78 -14.53 -1.42 7.01
N SER A 79 -14.08 -0.70 8.04
CA SER A 79 -14.39 -1.01 9.44
C SER A 79 -15.90 -1.11 9.70
N ARG A 80 -16.72 -0.25 9.06
CA ARG A 80 -18.19 -0.34 9.15
C ARG A 80 -18.74 -1.61 8.49
N LYS A 81 -18.17 -2.02 7.34
CA LYS A 81 -18.57 -3.27 6.69
C LYS A 81 -18.11 -4.48 7.50
N ILE A 82 -16.91 -4.44 8.10
CA ILE A 82 -16.41 -5.50 8.99
C ILE A 82 -17.35 -5.65 10.19
N MET A 83 -17.68 -4.57 10.89
CA MET A 83 -18.65 -4.60 11.99
C MET A 83 -20.00 -5.19 11.53
N ARG A 84 -20.52 -4.74 10.37
CA ARG A 84 -21.80 -5.29 9.86
C ARG A 84 -21.69 -6.79 9.55
N ARG A 85 -20.58 -7.25 8.95
CA ARG A 85 -20.34 -8.68 8.72
C ARG A 85 -20.26 -9.46 10.01
N SER A 86 -19.62 -8.94 11.05
CA SER A 86 -19.57 -9.56 12.38
C SER A 86 -20.96 -9.78 12.99
N GLN A 87 -21.98 -9.05 12.53
CA GLN A 87 -23.36 -9.25 12.95
C GLN A 87 -24.10 -10.33 12.15
N VAL A 88 -23.81 -10.49 10.84
CA VAL A 88 -24.66 -11.24 9.90
C VAL A 88 -23.96 -12.38 9.18
N ASP A 89 -22.64 -12.43 9.21
CA ASP A 89 -21.83 -13.44 8.52
C ASP A 89 -21.39 -14.51 9.52
N VAL A 90 -21.68 -15.77 9.23
CA VAL A 90 -21.42 -16.88 10.17
C VAL A 90 -19.94 -17.02 10.47
N ALA A 91 -19.06 -16.95 9.46
CA ALA A 91 -17.62 -17.06 9.66
C ALA A 91 -17.06 -15.91 10.52
N CYS A 92 -17.54 -14.68 10.30
CA CYS A 92 -17.19 -13.57 11.18
C CYS A 92 -17.68 -13.79 12.62
N ARG A 93 -18.89 -14.38 12.80
CA ARG A 93 -19.42 -14.71 14.12
C ARG A 93 -18.62 -15.81 14.81
N VAL A 94 -18.11 -16.78 14.07
CA VAL A 94 -17.17 -17.79 14.63
C VAL A 94 -15.94 -17.13 15.22
N ILE A 95 -15.44 -16.06 14.59
CA ILE A 95 -14.26 -15.32 15.08
C ILE A 95 -14.59 -14.48 16.32
N VAL A 96 -15.67 -13.69 16.27
CA VAL A 96 -15.96 -12.69 17.31
C VAL A 96 -16.81 -13.25 18.47
N GLY A 97 -17.48 -14.39 18.26
CA GLY A 97 -18.48 -14.89 19.21
C GLY A 97 -19.62 -13.87 19.35
N ASP A 98 -19.98 -13.56 20.58
CA ASP A 98 -21.02 -12.56 20.89
C ASP A 98 -20.44 -11.15 21.15
N ASP A 99 -19.10 -11.02 21.16
CA ASP A 99 -18.41 -9.77 21.47
C ASP A 99 -18.02 -9.02 20.17
N ILE A 100 -18.99 -8.33 19.60
CA ILE A 100 -18.86 -7.67 18.29
C ILE A 100 -18.19 -6.30 18.44
N PRO A 101 -16.99 -6.09 17.87
CA PRO A 101 -16.29 -4.81 17.98
C PRO A 101 -16.99 -3.72 17.13
N ASP A 102 -17.13 -2.52 17.69
CA ASP A 102 -17.60 -1.32 16.97
C ASP A 102 -16.61 -0.95 15.85
N PHE A 103 -17.12 -0.29 14.81
CA PHE A 103 -16.29 0.12 13.66
C PHE A 103 -15.15 1.08 14.03
N ARG A 104 -15.30 1.88 15.11
CA ARG A 104 -14.24 2.76 15.61
C ARG A 104 -13.13 1.91 16.23
N THR A 105 -13.47 0.95 17.08
CA THR A 105 -12.53 -0.01 17.66
C THR A 105 -11.75 -0.75 16.59
N ILE A 106 -12.40 -1.23 15.53
CA ILE A 106 -11.73 -1.90 14.39
C ILE A 106 -10.78 -0.93 13.69
N SER A 107 -11.22 0.31 13.47
CA SER A 107 -10.38 1.34 12.83
C SER A 107 -9.18 1.71 13.68
N ASP A 108 -9.39 1.88 14.97
CA ASP A 108 -8.34 2.31 15.90
C ASP A 108 -7.34 1.18 16.16
N PHE A 109 -7.81 -0.07 16.30
CA PHE A 109 -6.93 -1.24 16.39
C PHE A 109 -6.00 -1.31 15.17
N ARG A 110 -6.52 -1.15 13.96
CA ARG A 110 -5.73 -1.17 12.72
C ARG A 110 -4.69 -0.05 12.68
N LYS A 111 -5.03 1.17 13.14
CA LYS A 111 -4.11 2.30 13.17
C LYS A 111 -3.04 2.13 14.25
N THR A 112 -3.45 1.75 15.45
CA THR A 112 -2.58 1.62 16.63
C THR A 112 -1.58 0.49 16.48
N HIS A 113 -1.96 -0.59 15.78
CA HIS A 113 -1.15 -1.79 15.62
C HIS A 113 -0.63 -1.99 14.19
N LEU A 114 -0.53 -0.92 13.41
CA LEU A 114 -0.15 -1.04 12.00
C LEU A 114 1.23 -1.68 11.83
N ASP A 115 2.20 -1.26 12.60
CA ASP A 115 3.56 -1.81 12.66
C ASP A 115 3.58 -3.31 13.00
N ARG A 116 2.74 -3.73 13.95
CA ARG A 116 2.60 -5.12 14.36
C ARG A 116 1.88 -5.96 13.31
N LEU A 117 0.84 -5.40 12.69
CA LEU A 117 0.13 -6.03 11.56
C LEU A 117 1.05 -6.19 10.34
N GLU A 118 1.93 -5.22 10.11
CA GLU A 118 2.96 -5.28 9.08
C GLU A 118 3.95 -6.43 9.34
N ALA A 119 4.38 -6.61 10.59
CA ALA A 119 5.29 -7.68 11.00
C ALA A 119 4.71 -9.09 10.73
N LEU A 120 3.38 -9.24 10.71
CA LEU A 120 2.73 -10.51 10.36
C LEU A 120 3.08 -10.98 8.93
N PHE A 121 3.53 -10.09 8.05
CA PHE A 121 3.99 -10.48 6.72
C PHE A 121 5.14 -11.50 6.79
N VAL A 122 6.11 -11.28 7.69
CA VAL A 122 7.24 -12.20 7.86
C VAL A 122 6.80 -13.48 8.54
N GLU A 123 5.86 -13.43 9.51
CA GLU A 123 5.31 -14.63 10.14
C GLU A 123 4.60 -15.53 9.13
N VAL A 124 3.80 -14.94 8.24
CA VAL A 124 3.17 -15.67 7.13
C VAL A 124 4.19 -16.25 6.16
N LEU A 125 5.27 -15.49 5.88
CA LEU A 125 6.34 -15.98 5.00
C LEU A 125 7.08 -17.18 5.61
N LYS A 126 7.26 -17.22 6.95
CA LYS A 126 7.80 -18.40 7.65
C LYS A 126 6.94 -19.64 7.41
N LEU A 127 5.62 -19.51 7.51
CA LEU A 127 4.70 -20.63 7.22
C LEU A 127 4.77 -21.08 5.76
N CYS A 128 4.86 -20.12 4.82
CA CYS A 128 5.07 -20.45 3.41
C CYS A 128 6.40 -21.19 3.19
N ALA A 129 7.45 -20.82 3.94
CA ALA A 129 8.74 -21.49 3.88
C ALA A 129 8.67 -22.93 4.41
N LEU A 130 8.01 -23.14 5.56
CA LEU A 130 7.77 -24.47 6.12
C LEU A 130 6.97 -25.37 5.17
N ALA A 131 5.97 -24.81 4.47
CA ALA A 131 5.21 -25.50 3.45
C ALA A 131 5.95 -25.72 2.11
N GLY A 132 7.23 -25.29 2.02
CA GLY A 132 8.03 -25.42 0.80
C GLY A 132 7.64 -24.47 -0.34
N LEU A 133 6.75 -23.49 -0.10
CA LEU A 133 6.26 -22.55 -1.09
C LEU A 133 7.18 -21.33 -1.29
N ALA A 134 8.05 -21.01 -0.32
CA ALA A 134 8.98 -19.89 -0.40
C ALA A 134 10.34 -20.24 -1.04
N LYS A 135 10.37 -21.27 -1.90
CA LYS A 135 11.56 -21.60 -2.69
C LYS A 135 11.89 -20.46 -3.66
N VAL A 136 13.19 -20.15 -3.78
CA VAL A 136 13.65 -19.06 -4.64
C VAL A 136 14.68 -19.60 -5.64
N GLY A 137 14.34 -19.54 -6.91
CA GLY A 137 15.24 -19.74 -8.04
C GLY A 137 15.25 -18.48 -8.88
N THR A 138 14.05 -18.11 -9.36
CA THR A 138 13.79 -16.86 -10.07
C THR A 138 12.77 -16.05 -9.25
N ILE A 139 13.02 -14.76 -9.11
CA ILE A 139 12.05 -13.81 -8.55
C ILE A 139 11.57 -12.84 -9.63
N ALA A 140 10.35 -12.38 -9.51
CA ALA A 140 9.78 -11.32 -10.33
C ALA A 140 9.49 -10.08 -9.47
N LEU A 141 9.91 -8.92 -9.97
CA LEU A 141 9.62 -7.63 -9.35
C LEU A 141 8.76 -6.80 -10.30
N ASP A 142 7.71 -6.19 -9.76
CA ASP A 142 6.85 -5.29 -10.51
C ASP A 142 6.17 -4.28 -9.56
N GLY A 143 5.74 -3.16 -10.13
CA GLY A 143 5.03 -2.10 -9.43
C GLY A 143 3.62 -1.86 -9.95
N THR A 144 2.76 -1.38 -9.08
CA THR A 144 1.40 -1.05 -9.47
C THR A 144 0.89 0.20 -8.76
N LYS A 145 0.22 1.09 -9.51
CA LYS A 145 -0.34 2.31 -8.94
C LYS A 145 -1.68 1.97 -8.27
N ILE A 146 -1.79 2.28 -6.99
CA ILE A 146 -2.99 2.14 -6.17
C ILE A 146 -3.44 3.53 -5.73
N LYS A 147 -4.72 3.84 -5.85
CA LYS A 147 -5.26 5.14 -5.44
C LYS A 147 -5.04 5.40 -3.96
N ALA A 148 -4.61 6.59 -3.62
CA ALA A 148 -4.58 7.07 -2.25
C ALA A 148 -6.00 7.41 -1.75
N ASN A 149 -6.19 7.48 -0.44
CA ASN A 149 -7.44 7.94 0.16
C ASN A 149 -7.54 9.47 0.11
N ALA A 150 -7.38 10.01 -1.08
CA ALA A 150 -7.36 11.44 -1.35
C ALA A 150 -8.00 11.74 -2.71
N SER A 151 -8.76 12.82 -2.79
CA SER A 151 -9.36 13.28 -4.05
C SER A 151 -8.38 14.15 -4.82
N ARG A 152 -8.18 13.89 -6.10
CA ARG A 152 -7.38 14.74 -6.98
C ARG A 152 -7.80 16.22 -6.99
N HIS A 153 -9.08 16.49 -6.74
CA HIS A 153 -9.62 17.86 -6.67
C HIS A 153 -9.24 18.61 -5.38
N LYS A 154 -8.63 17.92 -4.42
CA LYS A 154 -8.08 18.51 -3.20
C LYS A 154 -6.58 18.80 -3.31
N ALA A 155 -6.01 18.74 -4.50
CA ALA A 155 -4.63 19.11 -4.77
C ALA A 155 -4.54 20.54 -5.32
N MET A 156 -3.43 21.20 -4.99
CA MET A 156 -3.11 22.54 -5.53
C MET A 156 -1.65 22.52 -6.01
N SER A 157 -1.39 23.16 -7.16
CA SER A 157 -0.04 23.35 -7.68
C SER A 157 0.67 24.55 -7.02
N TYR A 158 2.00 24.48 -6.98
CA TYR A 158 2.82 25.47 -6.29
C TYR A 158 2.64 26.89 -6.85
N ASP A 159 2.55 27.03 -8.17
CA ASP A 159 2.32 28.30 -8.87
C ASP A 159 1.01 29.00 -8.47
N ARG A 160 -0.03 28.25 -8.13
CA ARG A 160 -1.34 28.79 -7.72
C ARG A 160 -1.40 29.19 -6.25
N MET A 161 -0.47 28.72 -5.41
CA MET A 161 -0.52 28.99 -3.97
C MET A 161 -0.33 30.46 -3.61
N PRO A 162 0.64 31.20 -4.17
CA PRO A 162 0.83 32.62 -3.88
C PRO A 162 -0.38 33.49 -4.25
N GLU A 163 -1.02 33.21 -5.37
CA GLU A 163 -2.21 33.95 -5.82
C GLU A 163 -3.39 33.72 -4.86
N GLU A 164 -3.62 32.46 -4.47
CA GLU A 164 -4.71 32.12 -3.55
C GLU A 164 -4.43 32.64 -2.13
N GLU A 165 -3.18 32.65 -1.67
CA GLU A 165 -2.78 33.28 -0.42
C GLU A 165 -3.06 34.79 -0.43
N ALA A 166 -2.69 35.50 -1.49
CA ALA A 166 -2.93 36.94 -1.64
C ALA A 166 -4.43 37.22 -1.65
N ARG A 167 -5.21 36.46 -2.40
CA ARG A 167 -6.67 36.59 -2.46
C ARG A 167 -7.32 36.39 -1.09
N LEU A 168 -6.94 35.32 -0.36
CA LEU A 168 -7.51 35.04 0.97
C LEU A 168 -7.11 36.10 2.00
N LYS A 169 -5.88 36.60 1.96
CA LYS A 169 -5.45 37.73 2.83
C LYS A 169 -6.27 38.97 2.59
N GLN A 170 -6.57 39.30 1.33
CA GLN A 170 -7.40 40.44 0.97
C GLN A 170 -8.85 40.26 1.44
N GLU A 171 -9.44 39.05 1.21
CA GLU A 171 -10.80 38.74 1.68
C GLU A 171 -10.92 38.81 3.21
N ILE A 172 -9.91 38.29 3.95
CA ILE A 172 -9.83 38.39 5.40
C ILE A 172 -9.77 39.85 5.84
N ALA A 173 -8.93 40.66 5.21
CA ALA A 173 -8.80 42.08 5.52
C ALA A 173 -10.13 42.84 5.27
N THR A 174 -10.83 42.53 4.19
CA THR A 174 -12.13 43.13 3.88
C THR A 174 -13.18 42.78 4.95
N ILE A 175 -13.29 41.51 5.34
CA ILE A 175 -14.23 41.07 6.38
C ILE A 175 -13.92 41.75 7.72
N LEU A 176 -12.65 41.84 8.09
CA LEU A 176 -12.24 42.57 9.32
C LEU A 176 -12.56 44.02 9.27
N ALA A 177 -12.34 44.70 8.12
CA ALA A 177 -12.66 46.10 7.95
C ALA A 177 -14.19 46.36 7.99
N GLU A 178 -14.97 45.48 7.38
CA GLU A 178 -16.46 45.51 7.45
C GLU A 178 -16.96 45.32 8.88
N ALA A 179 -16.39 44.34 9.62
CA ALA A 179 -16.72 44.14 11.03
C ALA A 179 -16.35 45.36 11.90
N ALA A 180 -15.14 45.89 11.74
CA ALA A 180 -14.73 47.09 12.47
C ALA A 180 -15.62 48.33 12.17
N SER A 181 -16.10 48.46 10.92
CA SER A 181 -17.03 49.55 10.53
C SER A 181 -18.41 49.34 11.13
N ALA A 182 -18.91 48.08 11.19
CA ALA A 182 -20.17 47.76 11.84
C ALA A 182 -20.09 48.01 13.35
N ASP A 183 -19.01 47.55 14.01
CA ASP A 183 -18.76 47.77 15.45
C ASP A 183 -18.72 49.27 15.77
N ALA A 184 -18.02 50.07 14.95
CA ALA A 184 -17.95 51.52 15.13
C ALA A 184 -19.32 52.19 14.99
N THR A 185 -20.19 51.69 14.11
CA THR A 185 -21.55 52.19 13.90
C THR A 185 -22.46 51.77 15.06
N GLU A 186 -22.35 50.54 15.56
CA GLU A 186 -23.06 50.03 16.72
C GLU A 186 -22.64 50.72 18.03
N ASP A 187 -21.33 50.94 18.24
CA ASP A 187 -20.81 51.68 19.39
C ASP A 187 -21.31 53.11 19.42
N ALA A 188 -21.44 53.74 18.26
CA ALA A 188 -22.00 55.11 18.12
C ALA A 188 -23.50 55.16 18.44
N THR A 189 -24.22 54.05 18.22
CA THR A 189 -25.70 53.98 18.35
C THR A 189 -26.14 53.41 19.70
N HIS A 190 -25.43 52.46 20.29
CA HIS A 190 -25.83 51.67 21.45
C HIS A 190 -24.87 51.61 22.65
N GLY A 191 -23.67 52.26 22.58
CA GLY A 191 -22.66 52.29 23.61
C GLY A 191 -21.78 51.02 23.64
N ARG A 192 -20.54 51.13 24.25
CA ARG A 192 -19.45 50.17 24.16
C ARG A 192 -19.61 48.81 24.85
N ASP A 193 -20.70 48.53 25.53
CA ASP A 193 -20.82 47.36 26.44
C ASP A 193 -21.54 46.14 25.84
N ARG A 194 -21.85 46.13 24.55
CA ARG A 194 -22.41 44.95 23.87
C ARG A 194 -21.52 44.50 22.70
N ARG A 195 -20.46 43.78 23.03
CA ARG A 195 -19.63 43.08 22.02
C ARG A 195 -20.22 41.69 21.75
N GLY A 196 -20.62 41.46 20.50
CA GLY A 196 -20.80 40.13 19.96
C GLY A 196 -19.40 39.53 19.68
N ASP A 197 -18.86 38.68 20.56
CA ASP A 197 -17.52 38.11 20.45
C ASP A 197 -17.41 36.97 19.39
N GLU A 198 -18.40 36.76 18.54
CA GLU A 198 -18.35 35.73 17.54
C GLU A 198 -17.74 36.23 16.23
N LEU A 199 -16.49 35.85 15.99
CA LEU A 199 -15.90 35.96 14.65
C LEU A 199 -16.81 35.30 13.61
N PRO A 200 -17.18 35.98 12.50
CA PRO A 200 -18.01 35.41 11.48
C PRO A 200 -17.45 34.04 11.04
N ARG A 201 -18.33 33.02 10.95
CA ARG A 201 -17.91 31.64 10.54
C ARG A 201 -17.13 31.62 9.23
N GLU A 202 -17.39 32.59 8.36
CA GLU A 202 -16.67 32.79 7.11
C GLU A 202 -15.21 33.21 7.31
N LEU A 203 -14.92 34.12 8.26
CA LEU A 203 -13.56 34.52 8.60
C LEU A 203 -12.75 33.34 9.10
N ALA A 204 -13.30 32.54 10.03
CA ALA A 204 -12.64 31.32 10.52
C ALA A 204 -12.36 30.30 9.41
N ARG A 205 -13.28 30.17 8.44
CA ARG A 205 -13.05 29.29 7.27
C ARG A 205 -11.93 29.79 6.39
N ARG A 206 -11.86 31.08 6.11
CA ARG A 206 -10.80 31.67 5.26
C ARG A 206 -9.45 31.61 5.93
N GLN A 207 -9.36 31.91 7.22
CA GLN A 207 -8.14 31.79 8.02
C GLN A 207 -7.65 30.33 8.05
N SER A 208 -8.55 29.37 8.30
CA SER A 208 -8.21 27.93 8.27
C SER A 208 -7.71 27.49 6.88
N ARG A 209 -8.32 28.00 5.80
CA ARG A 209 -7.89 27.70 4.44
C ARG A 209 -6.53 28.32 4.13
N LEU A 210 -6.30 29.56 4.52
CA LEU A 210 -4.99 30.23 4.36
C LEU A 210 -3.88 29.46 5.09
N ALA A 211 -4.10 29.08 6.35
CA ALA A 211 -3.14 28.31 7.13
C ALA A 211 -2.79 26.97 6.45
N LYS A 212 -3.79 26.26 5.92
CA LYS A 212 -3.57 25.00 5.17
C LYS A 212 -2.76 25.20 3.89
N ILE A 213 -2.96 26.30 3.18
CA ILE A 213 -2.17 26.60 1.97
C ILE A 213 -0.72 26.93 2.35
N GLN A 214 -0.50 27.68 3.41
CA GLN A 214 0.86 28.00 3.91
C GLN A 214 1.58 26.74 4.39
N GLU A 215 0.91 25.86 5.13
CA GLU A 215 1.44 24.56 5.54
C GLU A 215 1.79 23.70 4.32
N ALA A 216 0.89 23.61 3.36
CA ALA A 216 1.09 22.84 2.13
C ALA A 216 2.27 23.38 1.30
N LYS A 217 2.42 24.69 1.22
CA LYS A 217 3.54 25.35 0.54
C LYS A 217 4.87 25.03 1.23
N ALA A 218 4.93 25.16 2.55
CA ALA A 218 6.12 24.80 3.33
C ALA A 218 6.51 23.34 3.15
N LEU A 219 5.55 22.42 3.15
CA LEU A 219 5.78 20.99 2.89
C LEU A 219 6.30 20.73 1.47
N LEU A 220 5.83 21.46 0.45
CA LEU A 220 6.36 21.34 -0.91
C LEU A 220 7.80 21.81 -0.99
N GLU A 221 8.11 22.96 -0.38
CA GLU A 221 9.46 23.53 -0.36
C GLU A 221 10.44 22.62 0.39
N GLU A 222 10.04 22.07 1.54
CA GLU A 222 10.85 21.10 2.29
C GLU A 222 11.09 19.82 1.47
N ARG A 223 10.06 19.33 0.78
CA ARG A 223 10.19 18.20 -0.13
C ARG A 223 11.21 18.47 -1.24
N ALA A 224 11.12 19.62 -1.89
CA ALA A 224 12.05 19.98 -2.97
C ALA A 224 13.50 20.00 -2.46
N ARG A 225 13.74 20.53 -1.26
CA ARG A 225 15.07 20.51 -0.62
C ARG A 225 15.55 19.11 -0.31
N THR A 226 14.68 18.27 0.25
CA THR A 226 14.99 16.87 0.58
C THR A 226 15.33 16.06 -0.69
N GLU A 227 14.51 16.16 -1.73
CA GLU A 227 14.75 15.48 -3.01
C GLU A 227 16.04 15.96 -3.69
N ALA A 228 16.35 17.26 -3.59
CA ALA A 228 17.62 17.82 -4.10
C ALA A 228 18.84 17.33 -3.29
N ALA A 229 18.70 17.19 -1.97
CA ALA A 229 19.75 16.64 -1.11
C ALA A 229 20.03 15.16 -1.41
N GLU A 230 18.98 14.35 -1.57
CA GLU A 230 19.11 12.94 -1.99
C GLU A 230 19.77 12.81 -3.36
N GLU A 231 19.40 13.68 -4.30
CA GLU A 231 20.00 13.70 -5.64
C GLU A 231 21.48 14.10 -5.59
N ALA A 232 21.84 15.08 -4.75
CA ALA A 232 23.24 15.51 -4.58
C ALA A 232 24.09 14.40 -3.97
N ALA A 233 23.60 13.73 -2.92
CA ALA A 233 24.29 12.61 -2.30
C ALA A 233 24.53 11.46 -3.30
N ARG A 234 23.50 11.12 -4.08
CA ARG A 234 23.62 10.08 -5.10
C ARG A 234 24.62 10.45 -6.21
N ARG A 235 24.62 11.73 -6.67
CA ARG A 235 25.60 12.16 -7.67
C ARG A 235 27.02 12.05 -7.15
N GLN A 236 27.22 12.37 -5.87
CA GLN A 236 28.52 12.20 -5.22
C GLN A 236 28.94 10.72 -5.17
N GLU A 237 28.05 9.80 -4.82
CA GLU A 237 28.31 8.35 -4.83
C GLU A 237 28.63 7.84 -6.24
N GLU A 238 27.97 8.36 -7.27
CA GLU A 238 28.19 8.02 -8.67
C GLU A 238 29.40 8.74 -9.30
N GLY A 239 30.15 9.55 -8.55
CA GLY A 239 31.28 10.36 -9.07
C GLY A 239 30.89 11.42 -10.08
N LYS A 240 29.62 11.87 -10.07
CA LYS A 240 29.10 12.89 -10.96
C LYS A 240 29.22 14.29 -10.35
N PRO A 241 29.29 15.35 -11.17
CA PRO A 241 29.31 16.70 -10.64
C PRO A 241 28.05 17.02 -9.81
N PRO A 242 28.15 17.87 -8.77
CA PRO A 242 27.02 18.27 -7.96
C PRO A 242 25.90 18.92 -8.81
N PRO A 243 24.67 18.95 -8.33
CA PRO A 243 23.58 19.63 -9.03
C PRO A 243 23.88 21.12 -9.17
N ALA A 244 23.36 21.74 -10.24
CA ALA A 244 23.59 23.16 -10.52
C ALA A 244 22.99 24.10 -9.46
N VAL A 245 21.90 23.67 -8.80
CA VAL A 245 21.26 24.38 -7.69
C VAL A 245 21.59 23.67 -6.39
N PRO A 246 22.14 24.36 -5.38
CA PRO A 246 22.37 23.79 -4.06
C PRO A 246 21.07 23.27 -3.44
N PRO A 247 21.08 22.14 -2.71
CA PRO A 247 19.86 21.59 -2.10
C PRO A 247 19.08 22.57 -1.21
N ALA A 248 19.78 23.46 -0.50
CA ALA A 248 19.16 24.47 0.35
C ALA A 248 18.35 25.53 -0.41
N GLU A 249 18.70 25.76 -1.68
CA GLU A 249 18.06 26.74 -2.57
C GLU A 249 17.03 26.08 -3.52
N ALA A 250 16.84 24.76 -3.40
CA ALA A 250 15.90 24.05 -4.24
C ALA A 250 14.46 24.51 -3.96
N VAL A 251 13.74 24.87 -5.02
CA VAL A 251 12.34 25.27 -4.99
C VAL A 251 11.49 24.28 -5.79
N PRO A 252 10.22 24.08 -5.40
CA PRO A 252 9.32 23.24 -6.17
C PRO A 252 9.16 23.75 -7.60
N ALA A 253 8.96 22.82 -8.54
CA ALA A 253 8.55 23.20 -9.88
C ALA A 253 7.14 23.80 -9.87
N PRO A 254 6.79 24.74 -10.78
CA PRO A 254 5.47 25.39 -10.80
C PRO A 254 4.29 24.41 -10.81
N LYS A 255 4.45 23.28 -11.47
CA LYS A 255 3.43 22.22 -11.58
C LYS A 255 3.46 21.18 -10.45
N ASP A 256 4.40 21.25 -9.52
CA ASP A 256 4.42 20.37 -8.38
C ASP A 256 3.18 20.59 -7.53
N GLN A 257 2.57 19.50 -7.09
CA GLN A 257 1.29 19.54 -6.41
C GLN A 257 1.37 18.86 -5.05
N ILE A 258 0.54 19.36 -4.13
CA ILE A 258 0.30 18.72 -2.86
C ILE A 258 -1.21 18.54 -2.65
N ASN A 259 -1.59 17.43 -2.06
CA ASN A 259 -2.97 17.16 -1.72
C ASN A 259 -3.25 17.53 -0.27
N PHE A 260 -4.24 18.38 -0.02
CA PHE A 260 -4.60 18.84 1.34
C PHE A 260 -5.18 17.74 2.24
N THR A 261 -5.60 16.60 1.65
CA THR A 261 -6.17 15.48 2.40
C THR A 261 -5.10 14.44 2.76
N ASP A 262 -4.13 14.25 1.87
CA ASP A 262 -3.00 13.33 2.02
C ASP A 262 -1.77 13.94 1.35
N PRO A 263 -0.98 14.74 2.08
CA PRO A 263 0.19 15.43 1.55
C PRO A 263 1.29 14.51 1.00
N GLU A 264 1.32 13.25 1.44
CA GLU A 264 2.31 12.27 1.00
C GLU A 264 1.89 11.54 -0.27
N SER A 265 0.62 11.60 -0.67
CA SER A 265 0.18 11.06 -1.96
C SER A 265 0.74 11.86 -3.14
N ARG A 266 0.91 11.19 -4.27
CA ARG A 266 1.43 11.80 -5.51
C ARG A 266 0.48 11.60 -6.66
N ILE A 267 0.41 12.60 -7.53
CA ILE A 267 -0.31 12.45 -8.79
C ILE A 267 0.48 11.51 -9.71
N MET A 268 -0.15 10.41 -10.11
CA MET A 268 0.47 9.39 -10.96
C MET A 268 -0.45 9.02 -12.11
N LYS A 269 0.16 8.64 -13.24
CA LYS A 269 -0.58 8.10 -14.37
C LYS A 269 -1.06 6.68 -14.04
N VAL A 270 -2.36 6.46 -14.13
CA VAL A 270 -2.99 5.15 -13.93
C VAL A 270 -3.27 4.45 -15.25
N SER A 271 -3.50 3.13 -15.23
CA SER A 271 -3.67 2.28 -16.42
C SER A 271 -4.76 2.74 -17.37
N ASN A 272 -5.77 3.45 -16.88
CA ASN A 272 -6.90 3.96 -17.68
C ASN A 272 -6.60 5.31 -18.39
N LYS A 273 -5.34 5.61 -18.65
CA LYS A 273 -4.86 6.88 -19.25
C LYS A 273 -5.19 8.15 -18.44
N GLY A 274 -5.76 8.03 -17.24
CA GLY A 274 -6.04 9.13 -16.34
C GLY A 274 -4.89 9.40 -15.37
N TRP A 275 -5.07 10.47 -14.57
CA TRP A 275 -4.18 10.83 -13.47
C TRP A 275 -4.97 10.81 -12.16
N ASP A 276 -4.36 10.24 -11.10
CA ASP A 276 -5.00 10.19 -9.80
C ASP A 276 -3.94 10.31 -8.68
N GLN A 277 -4.37 10.65 -7.47
CA GLN A 277 -3.52 10.59 -6.29
C GLN A 277 -3.28 9.13 -5.94
N CYS A 278 -2.02 8.69 -5.91
CA CYS A 278 -1.65 7.29 -5.76
C CYS A 278 -0.44 7.10 -4.86
N GLY A 279 -0.30 5.86 -4.33
CA GLY A 279 0.95 5.26 -3.93
C GLY A 279 1.41 4.27 -5.01
N ASN A 280 2.71 4.16 -5.20
CA ASN A 280 3.32 3.18 -6.08
C ASN A 280 3.64 1.92 -5.28
N ALA A 281 2.77 0.94 -5.31
CA ALA A 281 2.89 -0.31 -4.58
C ALA A 281 3.79 -1.29 -5.34
N GLN A 282 4.84 -1.76 -4.68
CA GLN A 282 5.84 -2.68 -5.21
C GLN A 282 5.67 -4.07 -4.60
N ALA A 283 5.97 -5.10 -5.36
CA ALA A 283 6.00 -6.47 -4.87
C ALA A 283 7.11 -7.28 -5.55
N VAL A 284 7.74 -8.16 -4.78
CA VAL A 284 8.66 -9.19 -5.26
C VAL A 284 8.01 -10.54 -5.01
N ALA A 285 7.94 -11.39 -6.02
CA ALA A 285 7.34 -12.72 -5.88
C ALA A 285 8.21 -13.81 -6.48
N ASN A 286 8.06 -15.04 -5.97
CA ASN A 286 8.70 -16.24 -6.51
C ASN A 286 7.81 -16.95 -7.55
N GLU A 287 8.29 -18.10 -8.05
CA GLU A 287 7.60 -18.91 -9.05
C GLU A 287 6.27 -19.52 -8.55
N HIS A 288 6.10 -19.69 -7.24
CA HIS A 288 4.85 -20.12 -6.60
C HIS A 288 3.87 -18.99 -6.34
N GLN A 289 4.18 -17.76 -6.81
CA GLN A 289 3.38 -16.56 -6.55
C GLN A 289 3.30 -16.20 -5.06
N ILE A 290 4.29 -16.58 -4.26
CA ILE A 290 4.44 -16.10 -2.90
C ILE A 290 5.15 -14.74 -2.95
N ILE A 291 4.57 -13.74 -2.31
CA ILE A 291 5.17 -12.41 -2.20
C ILE A 291 6.27 -12.47 -1.13
N LEU A 292 7.49 -12.13 -1.53
CA LEU A 292 8.69 -12.17 -0.69
C LEU A 292 9.03 -10.81 -0.07
N ALA A 293 8.65 -9.73 -0.78
CA ALA A 293 8.79 -8.36 -0.31
C ALA A 293 7.64 -7.51 -0.84
N ALA A 294 7.22 -6.54 -0.06
CA ALA A 294 6.12 -5.63 -0.39
C ALA A 294 6.39 -4.26 0.22
N ASP A 295 6.27 -3.20 -0.58
CA ASP A 295 6.42 -1.84 -0.11
C ASP A 295 5.60 -0.85 -0.93
N VAL A 296 5.45 0.38 -0.45
CA VAL A 296 4.81 1.48 -1.18
C VAL A 296 5.76 2.67 -1.19
N THR A 297 5.91 3.26 -2.36
CA THR A 297 6.68 4.49 -2.51
C THR A 297 5.81 5.59 -3.14
N HIS A 298 6.17 6.83 -2.90
CA HIS A 298 5.60 7.98 -3.60
C HIS A 298 6.34 8.33 -4.91
N GLN A 299 7.39 7.59 -5.26
CA GLN A 299 8.09 7.76 -6.53
C GLN A 299 7.21 7.28 -7.69
N THR A 300 7.08 8.11 -8.73
CA THR A 300 6.21 7.84 -9.88
C THR A 300 6.75 6.78 -10.81
N ASN A 301 8.08 6.57 -10.82
CA ASN A 301 8.76 5.56 -11.60
C ASN A 301 9.36 4.45 -10.71
N ASP A 302 9.61 3.30 -11.32
CA ASP A 302 10.03 2.10 -10.60
C ASP A 302 11.56 1.92 -10.58
N LYS A 303 12.29 2.78 -11.28
CA LYS A 303 13.73 2.64 -11.53
C LYS A 303 14.58 2.51 -10.26
N ARG A 304 14.19 3.25 -9.22
CA ARG A 304 14.91 3.25 -7.93
C ARG A 304 14.48 2.12 -6.98
N GLN A 305 13.48 1.32 -7.39
CA GLN A 305 12.90 0.31 -6.50
C GLN A 305 13.55 -1.07 -6.63
N ALA A 306 14.33 -1.32 -7.68
CA ALA A 306 14.89 -2.65 -7.94
C ALA A 306 15.76 -3.16 -6.79
N VAL A 307 16.77 -2.41 -6.40
CA VAL A 307 17.73 -2.81 -5.36
C VAL A 307 17.09 -2.87 -3.97
N PRO A 308 16.39 -1.83 -3.48
CA PRO A 308 15.75 -1.87 -2.17
C PRO A 308 14.78 -3.04 -2.02
N MET A 309 13.96 -3.31 -3.04
CA MET A 309 12.97 -4.40 -3.00
C MET A 309 13.62 -5.78 -3.00
N VAL A 310 14.71 -5.96 -3.74
CA VAL A 310 15.48 -7.22 -3.72
C VAL A 310 16.18 -7.42 -2.37
N ASP A 311 16.76 -6.38 -1.81
CA ASP A 311 17.39 -6.45 -0.48
C ASP A 311 16.35 -6.74 0.62
N GLN A 312 15.16 -6.14 0.54
CA GLN A 312 14.04 -6.47 1.44
C GLN A 312 13.61 -7.94 1.29
N ALA A 313 13.53 -8.45 0.04
CA ALA A 313 13.18 -9.85 -0.18
C ALA A 313 14.23 -10.80 0.43
N ARG A 314 15.52 -10.48 0.30
CA ARG A 314 16.60 -11.24 0.93
C ARG A 314 16.52 -11.22 2.46
N ALA A 315 16.27 -10.05 3.04
CA ALA A 315 16.11 -9.89 4.49
C ALA A 315 14.90 -10.70 5.01
N ASN A 316 13.75 -10.62 4.34
CA ASN A 316 12.55 -11.35 4.69
C ASN A 316 12.72 -12.87 4.58
N LEU A 317 13.40 -13.35 3.52
CA LEU A 317 13.74 -14.76 3.34
C LEU A 317 14.66 -15.28 4.45
N ALA A 318 15.68 -14.50 4.80
CA ALA A 318 16.57 -14.82 5.90
C ALA A 318 15.81 -14.89 7.24
N ALA A 319 14.92 -13.91 7.52
CA ALA A 319 14.06 -13.89 8.69
C ALA A 319 13.06 -15.07 8.73
N ALA A 320 12.65 -15.55 7.54
CA ALA A 320 11.81 -16.75 7.39
C ALA A 320 12.60 -18.06 7.42
N GLY A 321 13.93 -18.04 7.63
CA GLY A 321 14.77 -19.22 7.71
C GLY A 321 15.12 -19.85 6.37
N VAL A 322 14.86 -19.18 5.24
CA VAL A 322 15.17 -19.65 3.90
C VAL A 322 16.65 -19.38 3.59
N LYS A 323 17.45 -20.44 3.47
CA LYS A 323 18.89 -20.35 3.19
C LYS A 323 19.22 -20.28 1.68
N GLN A 324 18.25 -20.59 0.82
CA GLN A 324 18.47 -20.60 -0.62
C GLN A 324 18.69 -19.18 -1.15
N ALA A 325 19.72 -18.97 -1.93
CA ALA A 325 19.99 -17.69 -2.57
C ALA A 325 19.08 -17.46 -3.77
N ILE A 326 18.76 -16.20 -4.04
CA ILE A 326 18.05 -15.78 -5.25
C ILE A 326 19.00 -15.95 -6.44
N GLY A 327 18.61 -16.77 -7.43
CA GLY A 327 19.45 -17.03 -8.61
C GLY A 327 19.25 -16.00 -9.72
N ALA A 328 18.01 -15.61 -10.01
CA ALA A 328 17.69 -14.67 -11.08
C ALA A 328 16.56 -13.70 -10.67
N ALA A 329 16.56 -12.51 -11.25
CA ALA A 329 15.50 -11.51 -11.07
C ALA A 329 14.96 -11.03 -12.42
N VAL A 330 13.64 -11.10 -12.61
CA VAL A 330 12.96 -10.66 -13.82
C VAL A 330 12.15 -9.40 -13.56
N MET A 331 12.34 -8.36 -14.39
CA MET A 331 11.72 -7.04 -14.21
C MET A 331 11.31 -6.44 -15.55
N ASP A 332 10.36 -5.51 -15.53
CA ASP A 332 9.99 -4.76 -16.73
C ASP A 332 11.00 -3.64 -17.05
N SER A 333 10.73 -2.90 -18.14
CA SER A 333 11.61 -1.83 -18.60
C SER A 333 11.63 -0.60 -17.68
N GLY A 334 10.68 -0.46 -16.76
CA GLY A 334 10.63 0.62 -15.78
C GLY A 334 11.77 0.54 -14.76
N PHE A 335 12.31 -0.65 -14.53
CA PHE A 335 13.41 -0.90 -13.59
C PHE A 335 14.81 -0.82 -14.24
N TYR A 336 14.88 -0.71 -15.57
CA TYR A 336 16.18 -0.75 -16.23
C TYR A 336 17.06 0.46 -15.91
N SER A 337 18.24 0.19 -15.37
CA SER A 337 19.42 1.06 -15.35
C SER A 337 20.68 0.21 -15.30
N GLU A 338 21.80 0.73 -15.76
CA GLU A 338 23.10 0.05 -15.66
C GLU A 338 23.46 -0.20 -14.20
N ALA A 339 23.29 0.81 -13.34
CA ALA A 339 23.53 0.71 -11.91
C ALA A 339 22.68 -0.40 -11.23
N ASN A 340 21.39 -0.54 -11.58
CA ASN A 340 20.58 -1.64 -11.06
C ASN A 340 21.08 -3.00 -11.52
N THR A 341 21.49 -3.11 -12.77
CA THR A 341 22.02 -4.36 -13.33
C THR A 341 23.30 -4.77 -12.62
N GLU A 342 24.25 -3.85 -12.49
CA GLU A 342 25.52 -4.07 -11.79
C GLU A 342 25.32 -4.38 -10.29
N ALA A 343 24.40 -3.65 -9.63
CA ALA A 343 24.07 -3.88 -8.23
C ALA A 343 23.45 -5.26 -7.98
N LEU A 344 22.68 -5.80 -8.90
CA LEU A 344 22.12 -7.14 -8.80
C LEU A 344 23.19 -8.21 -9.06
N GLU A 345 24.02 -8.01 -10.08
CA GLU A 345 25.14 -8.92 -10.40
C GLU A 345 26.15 -9.00 -9.25
N SER A 346 26.46 -7.88 -8.60
CA SER A 346 27.32 -7.84 -7.40
C SER A 346 26.75 -8.63 -6.22
N ARG A 347 25.42 -8.79 -6.16
CA ARG A 347 24.71 -9.62 -5.18
C ARG A 347 24.61 -11.10 -5.57
N GLY A 348 25.20 -11.49 -6.71
CA GLY A 348 25.14 -12.85 -7.26
C GLY A 348 23.79 -13.18 -7.90
N ILE A 349 22.99 -12.18 -8.23
CA ILE A 349 21.66 -12.34 -8.84
C ILE A 349 21.76 -12.03 -10.33
N ASP A 350 21.34 -12.98 -11.16
CA ASP A 350 21.34 -12.85 -12.63
C ASP A 350 20.15 -12.00 -13.12
N PRO A 351 20.34 -10.73 -13.55
CA PRO A 351 19.24 -9.85 -13.91
C PRO A 351 18.73 -10.11 -15.32
N TYR A 352 17.40 -10.11 -15.48
CA TYR A 352 16.68 -10.15 -16.76
C TYR A 352 15.70 -8.97 -16.80
N VAL A 353 16.19 -7.82 -17.22
CA VAL A 353 15.40 -6.57 -17.22
C VAL A 353 15.12 -6.15 -18.64
N ALA A 354 13.85 -5.95 -19.00
CA ALA A 354 13.52 -5.43 -20.33
C ALA A 354 14.17 -4.06 -20.55
N THR A 355 14.82 -3.88 -21.68
CA THR A 355 15.51 -2.62 -22.03
C THR A 355 14.61 -1.64 -22.77
N GLU A 356 13.48 -2.14 -23.31
CA GLU A 356 12.52 -1.39 -24.11
C GLU A 356 11.12 -2.00 -23.96
N ARG A 357 10.11 -1.18 -24.15
CA ARG A 357 8.73 -1.64 -24.20
C ARG A 357 8.41 -2.06 -25.63
N LEU A 358 8.29 -3.36 -25.87
CA LEU A 358 7.79 -3.87 -27.14
C LEU A 358 6.29 -3.57 -27.27
N LYS A 359 5.85 -3.07 -28.43
CA LYS A 359 4.44 -2.94 -28.74
C LYS A 359 3.83 -4.30 -29.09
N HIS A 360 2.52 -4.46 -28.85
CA HIS A 360 1.82 -5.75 -29.01
C HIS A 360 1.93 -6.39 -30.40
N HIS A 361 2.35 -5.64 -31.42
CA HIS A 361 2.44 -6.08 -32.82
C HIS A 361 3.89 -6.05 -33.37
N GLU A 362 4.89 -5.76 -32.54
CA GLU A 362 6.28 -5.80 -32.98
C GLU A 362 6.81 -7.22 -32.89
N GLU A 363 7.37 -7.72 -33.98
CA GLU A 363 8.07 -9.00 -34.00
C GLU A 363 9.29 -8.95 -33.08
N ILE A 364 9.40 -9.95 -32.22
CA ILE A 364 10.57 -10.07 -31.34
C ILE A 364 11.77 -10.41 -32.26
N PRO A 365 12.79 -9.54 -32.32
CA PRO A 365 13.95 -9.81 -33.16
C PRO A 365 14.57 -11.18 -32.82
N GLN A 366 15.01 -11.90 -33.83
CA GLN A 366 15.66 -13.19 -33.63
C GLN A 366 16.92 -13.05 -32.76
N ALA A 367 17.18 -14.09 -31.96
CA ALA A 367 18.38 -14.12 -31.13
C ALA A 367 19.63 -14.01 -32.00
N ALA A 368 20.48 -13.04 -31.71
CA ALA A 368 21.78 -12.94 -32.35
C ALA A 368 22.59 -14.19 -32.00
N ARG A 369 23.04 -14.94 -33.01
CA ARG A 369 23.90 -16.12 -32.85
C ARG A 369 25.39 -15.69 -32.85
N GLY A 370 26.26 -16.46 -32.22
CA GLY A 370 27.68 -16.25 -32.22
C GLY A 370 28.24 -15.53 -30.98
N ARG A 371 29.52 -15.23 -30.98
CA ARG A 371 30.25 -14.58 -29.89
C ARG A 371 29.68 -13.21 -29.59
N ILE A 372 29.63 -12.85 -28.32
CA ILE A 372 29.16 -11.52 -27.91
C ILE A 372 30.21 -10.49 -28.29
N PRO A 373 29.89 -9.47 -29.13
CA PRO A 373 30.82 -8.39 -29.42
C PRO A 373 31.24 -7.66 -28.12
N THR A 374 32.51 -7.29 -28.06
CA THR A 374 33.10 -6.65 -26.87
C THR A 374 32.73 -5.18 -26.72
N ASP A 375 32.30 -4.55 -27.80
CA ASP A 375 31.93 -3.14 -27.95
C ASP A 375 30.46 -2.80 -27.60
N LEU A 376 29.69 -3.82 -27.22
CA LEU A 376 28.27 -3.60 -26.86
C LEU A 376 28.15 -2.84 -25.52
N SER A 377 27.26 -1.83 -25.51
CA SER A 377 26.85 -1.19 -24.27
C SER A 377 26.12 -2.17 -23.33
N ALA A 378 26.06 -1.85 -22.03
CA ALA A 378 25.34 -2.68 -21.03
C ALA A 378 23.87 -2.91 -21.45
N LYS A 379 23.21 -1.88 -21.99
CA LYS A 379 21.84 -1.98 -22.52
C LYS A 379 21.75 -2.97 -23.67
N GLN A 380 22.68 -2.91 -24.63
CA GLN A 380 22.72 -3.83 -25.76
C GLN A 380 23.01 -5.28 -25.34
N ARG A 381 23.92 -5.46 -24.36
CA ARG A 381 24.19 -6.78 -23.77
C ARG A 381 22.94 -7.37 -23.12
N MET A 382 22.20 -6.59 -22.33
CA MET A 382 20.96 -7.03 -21.71
C MET A 382 19.87 -7.35 -22.75
N ALA A 383 19.68 -6.50 -23.75
CA ALA A 383 18.75 -6.75 -24.85
C ALA A 383 19.09 -8.05 -25.60
N ARG A 384 20.38 -8.30 -25.87
CA ARG A 384 20.85 -9.54 -26.49
C ARG A 384 20.60 -10.76 -25.59
N LYS A 385 20.91 -10.66 -24.28
CA LYS A 385 20.66 -11.71 -23.28
C LYS A 385 19.19 -12.15 -23.30
N LEU A 386 18.26 -11.20 -23.27
CA LEU A 386 16.82 -11.45 -23.30
C LEU A 386 16.35 -12.13 -24.61
N ARG A 387 17.05 -11.93 -25.72
CA ARG A 387 16.73 -12.56 -27.02
C ARG A 387 17.25 -13.99 -27.16
N THR A 388 18.13 -14.45 -26.29
CA THR A 388 18.61 -15.84 -26.26
C THR A 388 17.49 -16.81 -25.89
N LYS A 389 17.61 -18.11 -26.27
CA LYS A 389 16.64 -19.15 -25.89
C LYS A 389 16.43 -19.19 -24.38
N LYS A 390 17.53 -19.18 -23.60
CA LYS A 390 17.50 -19.14 -22.12
C LYS A 390 16.85 -17.86 -21.61
N GLY A 391 17.28 -16.69 -22.12
CA GLY A 391 16.76 -15.40 -21.67
C GLY A 391 15.26 -15.24 -21.91
N ARG A 392 14.76 -15.67 -23.06
CA ARG A 392 13.32 -15.70 -23.35
C ARG A 392 12.54 -16.59 -22.40
N ALA A 393 13.05 -17.80 -22.14
CA ALA A 393 12.39 -18.75 -21.24
C ALA A 393 12.35 -18.22 -19.79
N VAL A 394 13.42 -17.60 -19.29
CA VAL A 394 13.44 -17.00 -17.96
C VAL A 394 12.53 -15.78 -17.89
N TYR A 395 12.63 -14.85 -18.85
CA TYR A 395 11.84 -13.62 -18.84
C TYR A 395 10.33 -13.86 -19.01
N ALA A 396 9.95 -14.87 -19.79
CA ALA A 396 8.54 -15.23 -19.98
C ALA A 396 7.83 -15.64 -18.68
N ARG A 397 8.57 -16.18 -17.69
CA ARG A 397 8.02 -16.54 -16.38
C ARG A 397 7.44 -15.35 -15.62
N ARG A 398 7.96 -14.11 -15.86
CA ARG A 398 7.49 -12.89 -15.19
C ARG A 398 5.97 -12.77 -15.18
N LYS A 399 5.34 -13.00 -16.35
CA LYS A 399 3.87 -12.89 -16.47
C LYS A 399 3.14 -13.86 -15.54
N GLY A 400 3.60 -15.08 -15.43
CA GLY A 400 2.99 -16.09 -14.55
C GLY A 400 3.27 -15.88 -13.06
N MET A 401 4.34 -15.15 -12.72
CA MET A 401 4.76 -14.94 -11.33
C MET A 401 4.07 -13.76 -10.67
N ILE A 402 4.05 -12.58 -11.31
CA ILE A 402 3.65 -11.34 -10.65
C ILE A 402 2.30 -10.78 -11.12
N GLU A 403 1.95 -10.91 -12.42
CA GLU A 403 0.70 -10.35 -12.93
C GLU A 403 -0.56 -10.98 -12.27
N PRO A 404 -0.62 -12.32 -12.03
CA PRO A 404 -1.76 -12.93 -11.34
C PRO A 404 -1.94 -12.42 -9.91
N ILE A 405 -0.86 -12.06 -9.22
CA ILE A 405 -0.89 -11.47 -7.88
C ILE A 405 -1.66 -10.15 -7.91
N PHE A 406 -1.26 -9.21 -8.79
CA PHE A 406 -1.97 -7.95 -8.91
C PHE A 406 -3.41 -8.12 -9.41
N GLY A 407 -3.66 -9.12 -10.26
CA GLY A 407 -5.00 -9.53 -10.65
C GLY A 407 -5.85 -9.95 -9.46
N GLN A 408 -5.35 -10.84 -8.61
CA GLN A 408 -6.02 -11.28 -7.39
C GLN A 408 -6.27 -10.11 -6.43
N LEU A 409 -5.25 -9.31 -6.13
CA LEU A 409 -5.36 -8.19 -5.19
C LEU A 409 -6.37 -7.14 -5.67
N LYS A 410 -6.33 -6.77 -6.96
CA LYS A 410 -7.17 -5.69 -7.51
C LYS A 410 -8.56 -6.12 -7.95
N GLN A 411 -8.70 -7.32 -8.52
CA GLN A 411 -9.97 -7.77 -9.08
C GLN A 411 -10.74 -8.65 -8.10
N VAL A 412 -10.09 -9.66 -7.52
CA VAL A 412 -10.76 -10.60 -6.62
C VAL A 412 -10.97 -9.97 -5.24
N LEU A 413 -9.90 -9.44 -4.62
CA LEU A 413 -9.99 -8.79 -3.31
C LEU A 413 -10.45 -7.32 -3.41
N GLY A 414 -10.60 -6.77 -4.61
CA GLY A 414 -11.11 -5.44 -4.86
C GLY A 414 -10.22 -4.31 -4.32
N PHE A 415 -8.92 -4.53 -4.11
CA PHE A 415 -8.02 -3.53 -3.55
C PHE A 415 -7.55 -2.56 -4.64
N ARG A 416 -8.32 -1.51 -4.85
CA ARG A 416 -8.04 -0.47 -5.86
C ARG A 416 -7.69 0.87 -5.25
N GLN A 417 -7.88 1.01 -3.93
CA GLN A 417 -7.65 2.24 -3.20
C GLN A 417 -7.23 1.91 -1.77
N PHE A 418 -6.24 2.64 -1.25
CA PHE A 418 -5.86 2.59 0.15
C PHE A 418 -7.00 3.11 1.04
N SER A 419 -7.16 2.53 2.21
CA SER A 419 -8.11 2.99 3.22
C SER A 419 -7.47 3.99 4.17
N LEU A 420 -6.17 3.89 4.38
CA LEU A 420 -5.38 4.74 5.25
C LEU A 420 -4.68 5.84 4.44
N ARG A 421 -4.25 6.91 5.12
CA ARG A 421 -3.55 8.06 4.55
C ARG A 421 -2.15 8.15 5.12
N GLY A 422 -1.23 8.71 4.32
CA GLY A 422 0.17 8.78 4.65
C GLY A 422 0.95 7.57 4.16
N LEU A 423 2.25 7.75 3.86
CA LEU A 423 3.08 6.72 3.24
C LEU A 423 3.24 5.49 4.15
N ALA A 424 3.59 5.70 5.42
CA ALA A 424 3.77 4.61 6.38
C ALA A 424 2.49 3.77 6.53
N GLN A 425 1.31 4.42 6.56
CA GLN A 425 0.03 3.74 6.65
C GLN A 425 -0.31 2.97 5.36
N MET A 426 0.03 3.52 4.19
CA MET A 426 -0.11 2.80 2.92
C MET A 426 0.82 1.59 2.84
N GLN A 427 2.05 1.71 3.34
CA GLN A 427 3.02 0.60 3.42
C GLN A 427 2.51 -0.53 4.30
N GLY A 428 2.05 -0.21 5.51
CA GLY A 428 1.50 -1.21 6.43
C GLY A 428 0.24 -1.89 5.88
N GLU A 429 -0.68 -1.12 5.26
CA GLU A 429 -1.88 -1.69 4.63
C GLU A 429 -1.53 -2.60 3.44
N TRP A 430 -0.52 -2.23 2.65
CA TRP A 430 -0.05 -3.03 1.52
C TRP A 430 0.61 -4.33 1.98
N ARG A 431 1.49 -4.28 2.97
CA ARG A 431 2.16 -5.46 3.54
C ARG A 431 1.15 -6.43 4.17
N LEU A 432 0.14 -5.91 4.90
CA LEU A 432 -0.94 -6.73 5.43
C LEU A 432 -1.72 -7.42 4.31
N LEU A 433 -2.05 -6.72 3.23
CA LEU A 433 -2.74 -7.29 2.09
C LEU A 433 -1.90 -8.36 1.37
N CYS A 434 -0.59 -8.13 1.26
CA CYS A 434 0.36 -9.10 0.69
C CYS A 434 0.50 -10.34 1.60
N ALA A 435 0.47 -10.18 2.92
CA ALA A 435 0.41 -11.30 3.86
C ALA A 435 -0.86 -12.13 3.67
N VAL A 436 -2.01 -11.46 3.52
CA VAL A 436 -3.30 -12.13 3.23
C VAL A 436 -3.25 -12.91 1.90
N HIS A 437 -2.62 -12.34 0.86
CA HIS A 437 -2.41 -13.07 -0.39
C HIS A 437 -1.62 -14.37 -0.16
N ASN A 438 -0.51 -14.29 0.57
CA ASN A 438 0.31 -15.45 0.90
C ASN A 438 -0.47 -16.49 1.73
N LEU A 439 -1.29 -16.06 2.69
CA LEU A 439 -2.18 -16.95 3.46
C LEU A 439 -3.18 -17.69 2.56
N LEU A 440 -3.80 -16.98 1.61
CA LEU A 440 -4.72 -17.61 0.65
C LEU A 440 -4.00 -18.62 -0.26
N LYS A 441 -2.75 -18.38 -0.61
CA LYS A 441 -1.91 -19.35 -1.34
C LYS A 441 -1.61 -20.57 -0.49
N LEU A 442 -1.24 -20.36 0.77
CA LEU A 442 -0.96 -21.43 1.73
C LEU A 442 -2.19 -22.29 1.98
N TRP A 443 -3.35 -21.68 2.22
CA TRP A 443 -4.63 -22.39 2.39
C TRP A 443 -4.97 -23.30 1.20
N ARG A 444 -4.86 -22.77 -0.03
CA ARG A 444 -5.12 -23.55 -1.24
C ARG A 444 -4.14 -24.71 -1.42
N ALA A 445 -2.88 -24.50 -1.08
CA ALA A 445 -1.88 -25.57 -1.14
C ALA A 445 -2.14 -26.66 -0.10
N ALA A 446 -2.59 -26.29 1.11
CA ALA A 446 -2.98 -27.25 2.14
C ALA A 446 -4.23 -28.05 1.73
N GLY A 447 -5.24 -27.40 1.16
CA GLY A 447 -6.45 -28.07 0.64
C GLY A 447 -6.16 -29.03 -0.52
N ALA A 448 -5.22 -28.69 -1.41
CA ALA A 448 -4.79 -29.60 -2.48
C ALA A 448 -4.07 -30.85 -1.94
N ALA A 449 -3.23 -30.68 -0.91
CA ALA A 449 -2.52 -31.80 -0.28
C ALA A 449 -3.42 -32.75 0.51
N ILE A 450 -4.61 -32.32 0.92
CA ILE A 450 -5.61 -33.19 1.59
C ILE A 450 -6.44 -33.95 0.56
N ALA A 451 -6.58 -33.43 -0.66
CA ALA A 451 -7.35 -34.01 -1.74
C ALA A 451 -6.58 -35.08 -2.57
N GLU A 452 -5.26 -35.14 -2.43
CA GLU A 452 -4.37 -36.18 -2.97
C GLU A 452 -4.18 -37.33 -1.96
#